data_d78bbae961afb939e758080922b46136
#
_entry.id   d78bbae961afb939e758080922b46136
#
_cell.length_a   1.000
_cell.length_b   1.000
_cell.length_c   1.000
_cell.angle_alpha   90.00
_cell.angle_beta   90.00
_cell.angle_gamma   90.00
#
_symmetry.space_group_name_H-M   'P 1'
#
loop_
_entity.id
_entity.type
_entity.pdbx_description
1 polymer ?
#
loop_
_entity_poly.entity_id
_entity_poly.type
_entity_poly.pdbx_seq_one_letter_code
_entity_poly.pdbx_strand_id
1 'polypeptide(L)'
;MRIGVSSYSFASAFEKGTMDILGAIDWVADSSASHMEISIAGLGSQLIDDPELVEQIRERAESRGVPLVNYVVAADFRDPDIGAQIERLKAHLHVAHILGIRLFRHDVVAWSWREKDQAEFERTFEAVVPICREIANYAATLGITTSVENHGMSMNNSERVRRLVEAVDLPNFRVTLDIGNFLCVDEMPQSAVPQTLPYASVVHLKDFYIREFSPGEGWLTTVADRSILGAIVGFGDLPMRSLISTIKSSGFNGPISIEFEGLEDSLVGAGIGLANAQRIWDEVE
;
A
#
# COMPACT_ATOMS: atom_id res chain seq x y z
N MET A 1 -15.15 4.72 12.44
CA MET A 1 -13.82 4.89 11.80
C MET A 1 -14.02 5.48 10.43
N ARG A 2 -13.08 6.28 9.96
CA ARG A 2 -13.20 6.94 8.65
C ARG A 2 -12.24 6.25 7.67
N ILE A 3 -12.73 5.92 6.47
CA ILE A 3 -11.96 5.27 5.41
C ILE A 3 -11.45 6.34 4.45
N GLY A 4 -10.20 6.24 4.04
CA GLY A 4 -9.56 7.14 3.08
C GLY A 4 -9.30 6.46 1.74
N VAL A 5 -8.47 7.09 0.91
CA VAL A 5 -8.10 6.60 -0.42
C VAL A 5 -6.58 6.74 -0.62
N SER A 6 -5.95 5.69 -1.14
CA SER A 6 -4.59 5.77 -1.67
C SER A 6 -4.60 6.46 -3.05
N SER A 7 -3.69 7.42 -3.27
CA SER A 7 -3.54 8.05 -4.59
C SER A 7 -3.11 7.06 -5.68
N TYR A 8 -2.63 5.87 -5.29
CA TYR A 8 -2.42 4.75 -6.21
C TYR A 8 -3.68 4.43 -7.01
N SER A 9 -4.86 4.53 -6.39
CA SER A 9 -6.16 4.33 -7.06
C SER A 9 -6.37 5.24 -8.27
N PHE A 10 -5.62 6.35 -8.38
CA PHE A 10 -5.68 7.29 -9.49
C PHE A 10 -4.48 7.21 -10.44
N ALA A 11 -3.56 6.23 -10.26
CA ALA A 11 -2.34 6.12 -11.07
C ALA A 11 -2.62 6.11 -12.57
N SER A 12 -3.65 5.37 -13.02
CA SER A 12 -4.09 5.37 -14.43
C SER A 12 -4.55 6.75 -14.93
N ALA A 13 -5.17 7.57 -14.08
CA ALA A 13 -5.56 8.93 -14.44
C ALA A 13 -4.34 9.87 -14.50
N PHE A 14 -3.35 9.68 -13.61
CA PHE A 14 -2.08 10.40 -13.66
C PHE A 14 -1.30 10.09 -14.94
N GLU A 15 -1.16 8.80 -15.28
CA GLU A 15 -0.47 8.35 -16.50
C GLU A 15 -1.12 8.88 -17.78
N LYS A 16 -2.45 8.96 -17.81
CA LYS A 16 -3.23 9.53 -18.93
C LYS A 16 -3.23 11.06 -18.95
N GLY A 17 -2.72 11.72 -17.91
CA GLY A 17 -2.75 13.19 -17.77
C GLY A 17 -4.16 13.77 -17.62
N THR A 18 -5.14 12.96 -17.20
CA THR A 18 -6.53 13.41 -16.96
C THR A 18 -6.75 13.93 -15.55
N MET A 19 -5.82 13.66 -14.65
CA MET A 19 -5.76 14.14 -13.27
C MET A 19 -4.28 14.30 -12.86
N ASP A 20 -3.99 15.20 -11.96
CA ASP A 20 -2.73 15.31 -11.24
C ASP A 20 -2.93 15.07 -9.74
N ILE A 21 -1.85 15.12 -8.97
CA ILE A 21 -1.89 14.87 -7.52
C ILE A 21 -2.70 15.95 -6.78
N LEU A 22 -2.72 17.19 -7.26
CA LEU A 22 -3.52 18.26 -6.67
C LEU A 22 -5.02 18.03 -6.93
N GLY A 23 -5.36 17.57 -8.13
CA GLY A 23 -6.72 17.15 -8.49
C GLY A 23 -7.19 15.94 -7.65
N ALA A 24 -6.28 15.01 -7.31
CA ALA A 24 -6.60 13.90 -6.42
C ALA A 24 -6.93 14.38 -4.99
N ILE A 25 -6.21 15.37 -4.47
CA ILE A 25 -6.52 16.00 -3.18
C ILE A 25 -7.91 16.66 -3.22
N ASP A 26 -8.22 17.38 -4.31
CA ASP A 26 -9.54 17.99 -4.47
C ASP A 26 -10.65 16.94 -4.55
N TRP A 27 -10.43 15.84 -5.27
CA TRP A 27 -11.38 14.74 -5.34
C TRP A 27 -11.64 14.13 -3.94
N VAL A 28 -10.58 13.92 -3.14
CA VAL A 28 -10.72 13.42 -1.77
C VAL A 28 -11.51 14.41 -0.91
N ALA A 29 -11.23 15.71 -1.00
CA ALA A 29 -11.94 16.76 -0.27
C ALA A 29 -13.42 16.82 -0.60
N ASP A 30 -13.78 16.56 -1.85
CA ASP A 30 -15.17 16.61 -2.35
C ASP A 30 -15.91 15.27 -2.17
N SER A 31 -15.21 14.21 -1.73
CA SER A 31 -15.74 12.87 -1.48
C SER A 31 -16.08 12.66 0.01
N SER A 32 -16.51 11.45 0.36
CA SER A 32 -16.65 11.00 1.76
C SER A 32 -15.36 10.43 2.36
N ALA A 33 -14.24 10.46 1.64
CA ALA A 33 -12.95 9.99 2.15
C ALA A 33 -12.46 10.85 3.31
N SER A 34 -11.86 10.23 4.31
CA SER A 34 -11.41 10.94 5.52
C SER A 34 -9.97 11.40 5.46
N HIS A 35 -9.17 10.86 4.55
CA HIS A 35 -7.75 11.12 4.38
C HIS A 35 -7.27 10.59 3.03
N MET A 36 -6.05 10.96 2.67
CA MET A 36 -5.37 10.48 1.48
C MET A 36 -4.00 9.90 1.84
N GLU A 37 -3.59 8.84 1.13
CA GLU A 37 -2.20 8.39 1.10
C GLU A 37 -1.53 8.88 -0.19
N ILE A 38 -0.27 9.27 -0.09
CA ILE A 38 0.52 9.69 -1.24
C ILE A 38 1.34 8.51 -1.76
N SER A 39 0.98 7.98 -2.91
CA SER A 39 1.78 7.01 -3.66
C SER A 39 2.56 7.72 -4.76
N ILE A 40 3.82 7.31 -4.98
CA ILE A 40 4.63 7.83 -6.10
C ILE A 40 4.26 7.19 -7.45
N ALA A 41 3.36 6.22 -7.48
CA ALA A 41 2.89 5.60 -8.73
C ALA A 41 2.28 6.66 -9.65
N GLY A 42 2.73 6.69 -10.90
CA GLY A 42 2.36 7.71 -11.88
C GLY A 42 3.04 9.07 -11.70
N LEU A 43 3.81 9.29 -10.60
CA LEU A 43 4.54 10.53 -10.32
C LEU A 43 6.06 10.39 -10.54
N GLY A 44 6.60 9.16 -10.49
CA GLY A 44 8.04 8.91 -10.64
C GLY A 44 8.87 9.64 -9.59
N SER A 45 9.91 10.38 -10.03
CA SER A 45 10.81 11.16 -9.16
C SER A 45 10.32 12.59 -8.86
N GLN A 46 9.17 13.04 -9.41
CA GLN A 46 8.72 14.43 -9.31
C GLN A 46 8.74 14.96 -7.87
N LEU A 47 8.30 14.16 -6.88
CA LEU A 47 8.24 14.60 -5.49
C LEU A 47 9.62 14.76 -4.83
N ILE A 48 10.69 14.22 -5.41
CA ILE A 48 12.08 14.50 -4.95
C ILE A 48 12.66 15.68 -5.73
N ASP A 49 12.37 15.75 -7.03
CA ASP A 49 13.02 16.67 -7.95
C ASP A 49 12.36 18.07 -7.95
N ASP A 50 11.11 18.17 -7.50
CA ASP A 50 10.30 19.40 -7.50
C ASP A 50 9.81 19.78 -6.09
N PRO A 51 10.61 20.53 -5.32
CA PRO A 51 10.21 21.01 -4.01
C PRO A 51 9.01 21.97 -4.03
N GLU A 52 8.78 22.68 -5.15
CA GLU A 52 7.63 23.57 -5.30
C GLU A 52 6.33 22.76 -5.37
N LEU A 53 6.33 21.65 -6.10
CA LEU A 53 5.20 20.73 -6.14
C LEU A 53 4.90 20.16 -4.73
N VAL A 54 5.93 19.81 -3.96
CA VAL A 54 5.74 19.30 -2.58
C VAL A 54 5.05 20.34 -1.71
N GLU A 55 5.45 21.62 -1.82
CA GLU A 55 4.81 22.70 -1.08
C GLU A 55 3.37 22.92 -1.55
N GLN A 56 3.09 22.89 -2.86
CA GLN A 56 1.73 22.98 -3.40
C GLN A 56 0.83 21.86 -2.89
N ILE A 57 1.33 20.61 -2.79
CA ILE A 57 0.62 19.48 -2.20
C ILE A 57 0.26 19.75 -0.75
N ARG A 58 1.24 20.20 0.05
CA ARG A 58 1.06 20.52 1.47
C ARG A 58 -0.01 21.59 1.65
N GLU A 59 0.11 22.73 0.93
CA GLU A 59 -0.84 23.85 1.00
C GLU A 59 -2.24 23.46 0.52
N ARG A 60 -2.33 22.66 -0.59
CA ARG A 60 -3.60 22.19 -1.10
C ARG A 60 -4.30 21.27 -0.10
N ALA A 61 -3.58 20.31 0.46
CA ALA A 61 -4.13 19.39 1.46
C ALA A 61 -4.61 20.15 2.72
N GLU A 62 -3.83 21.10 3.21
CA GLU A 62 -4.18 21.95 4.36
C GLU A 62 -5.41 22.80 4.06
N SER A 63 -5.43 23.53 2.93
CA SER A 63 -6.54 24.42 2.55
C SER A 63 -7.85 23.68 2.30
N ARG A 64 -7.77 22.42 1.82
CA ARG A 64 -8.92 21.56 1.56
C ARG A 64 -9.31 20.70 2.77
N GLY A 65 -8.52 20.73 3.86
CA GLY A 65 -8.78 19.95 5.05
C GLY A 65 -8.61 18.43 4.85
N VAL A 66 -7.73 18.01 3.94
CA VAL A 66 -7.42 16.60 3.64
C VAL A 66 -6.18 16.15 4.41
N PRO A 67 -6.31 15.29 5.45
CA PRO A 67 -5.14 14.73 6.12
C PRO A 67 -4.35 13.82 5.16
N LEU A 68 -3.02 14.04 5.05
CA LEU A 68 -2.10 13.13 4.39
C LEU A 68 -1.52 12.18 5.44
N VAL A 69 -1.73 10.87 5.31
CA VAL A 69 -1.46 9.94 6.41
C VAL A 69 -0.33 8.95 6.17
N ASN A 70 -0.09 8.55 4.93
CA ASN A 70 0.95 7.58 4.57
C ASN A 70 1.62 8.00 3.26
N TYR A 71 2.91 7.69 3.12
CA TYR A 71 3.70 7.92 1.92
C TYR A 71 4.21 6.57 1.39
N VAL A 72 3.92 6.26 0.13
CA VAL A 72 4.08 4.93 -0.45
C VAL A 72 5.10 4.93 -1.57
N VAL A 73 6.17 4.13 -1.43
CA VAL A 73 7.30 4.07 -2.37
C VAL A 73 7.62 2.63 -2.75
N ALA A 74 7.77 2.35 -4.04
CA ALA A 74 8.33 1.09 -4.51
C ALA A 74 9.85 1.05 -4.26
N ALA A 75 10.39 -0.11 -3.83
CA ALA A 75 11.81 -0.33 -3.64
C ALA A 75 12.22 -1.77 -3.98
N ASP A 76 13.47 -1.96 -4.36
CA ASP A 76 14.10 -3.29 -4.53
C ASP A 76 15.50 -3.27 -3.90
N PHE A 77 15.67 -3.92 -2.74
CA PHE A 77 16.95 -4.00 -2.04
C PHE A 77 17.89 -5.06 -2.61
N ARG A 78 17.51 -5.70 -3.72
CA ARG A 78 18.38 -6.56 -4.51
C ARG A 78 19.09 -5.77 -5.63
N ASP A 79 18.79 -4.49 -5.77
CA ASP A 79 19.48 -3.62 -6.73
C ASP A 79 20.99 -3.64 -6.46
N PRO A 80 21.84 -3.80 -7.49
CA PRO A 80 23.29 -3.75 -7.32
C PRO A 80 23.79 -2.45 -6.69
N ASP A 81 23.09 -1.33 -6.92
CA ASP A 81 23.37 -0.03 -6.28
C ASP A 81 22.44 0.19 -5.09
N ILE A 82 22.57 -0.66 -4.06
CA ILE A 82 21.79 -0.52 -2.84
C ILE A 82 22.01 0.83 -2.15
N GLY A 83 23.21 1.41 -2.28
CA GLY A 83 23.49 2.74 -1.72
C GLY A 83 22.58 3.81 -2.31
N ALA A 84 22.43 3.84 -3.64
CA ALA A 84 21.52 4.77 -4.31
C ALA A 84 20.06 4.53 -3.91
N GLN A 85 19.62 3.27 -3.73
CA GLN A 85 18.27 2.95 -3.26
C GLN A 85 18.02 3.49 -1.85
N ILE A 86 18.97 3.33 -0.93
CA ILE A 86 18.87 3.84 0.43
C ILE A 86 18.77 5.37 0.43
N GLU A 87 19.63 6.06 -0.31
CA GLU A 87 19.60 7.53 -0.39
C GLU A 87 18.30 8.03 -1.05
N ARG A 88 17.78 7.34 -2.06
CA ARG A 88 16.47 7.64 -2.65
C ARG A 88 15.34 7.52 -1.63
N LEU A 89 15.32 6.46 -0.82
CA LEU A 89 14.31 6.30 0.22
C LEU A 89 14.44 7.36 1.31
N LYS A 90 15.66 7.76 1.70
CA LYS A 90 15.89 8.87 2.63
C LYS A 90 15.37 10.19 2.08
N ALA A 91 15.55 10.46 0.78
CA ALA A 91 14.98 11.63 0.11
C ALA A 91 13.44 11.63 0.17
N HIS A 92 12.79 10.48 -0.13
CA HIS A 92 11.34 10.34 0.01
C HIS A 92 10.86 10.48 1.47
N LEU A 93 11.62 9.97 2.45
CA LEU A 93 11.32 10.18 3.88
C LEU A 93 11.36 11.65 4.26
N HIS A 94 12.27 12.42 3.66
CA HIS A 94 12.34 13.87 3.86
C HIS A 94 11.11 14.58 3.26
N VAL A 95 10.68 14.19 2.06
CA VAL A 95 9.42 14.68 1.45
C VAL A 95 8.22 14.34 2.36
N ALA A 96 8.12 13.11 2.84
CA ALA A 96 7.05 12.72 3.76
C ALA A 96 7.03 13.59 5.03
N HIS A 97 8.22 13.89 5.58
CA HIS A 97 8.36 14.78 6.73
C HIS A 97 7.87 16.21 6.44
N ILE A 98 8.23 16.79 5.27
CA ILE A 98 7.75 18.12 4.84
C ILE A 98 6.22 18.14 4.71
N LEU A 99 5.64 17.08 4.17
CA LEU A 99 4.18 16.90 4.05
C LEU A 99 3.47 16.63 5.39
N GLY A 100 4.22 16.52 6.51
CA GLY A 100 3.66 16.20 7.82
C GLY A 100 3.22 14.76 8.00
N ILE A 101 3.55 13.86 7.06
CA ILE A 101 3.19 12.45 7.06
C ILE A 101 4.04 11.69 8.09
N ARG A 102 3.41 10.79 8.85
CA ARG A 102 4.04 10.02 9.92
C ARG A 102 4.17 8.52 9.64
N LEU A 103 3.60 8.05 8.55
CA LEU A 103 3.67 6.67 8.10
C LEU A 103 4.33 6.63 6.72
N PHE A 104 5.18 5.64 6.50
CA PHE A 104 5.94 5.50 5.26
C PHE A 104 6.04 4.03 4.89
N ARG A 105 5.45 3.67 3.77
CA ARG A 105 5.49 2.31 3.24
C ARG A 105 6.57 2.20 2.17
N HIS A 106 7.37 1.14 2.22
CA HIS A 106 8.27 0.77 1.13
C HIS A 106 8.22 -0.73 0.86
N ASP A 107 8.51 -1.12 -0.39
CA ASP A 107 8.82 -2.50 -0.71
C ASP A 107 10.25 -2.85 -0.22
N VAL A 108 10.58 -4.12 -0.25
CA VAL A 108 11.93 -4.63 0.02
C VAL A 108 12.51 -5.41 -1.16
N VAL A 109 11.62 -5.88 -2.05
CA VAL A 109 11.95 -6.51 -3.33
C VAL A 109 10.96 -6.04 -4.39
N ALA A 110 11.35 -6.05 -5.67
CA ALA A 110 10.44 -5.72 -6.76
C ALA A 110 9.19 -6.62 -6.71
N TRP A 111 8.00 -6.06 -6.95
CA TRP A 111 6.72 -6.78 -6.86
C TRP A 111 6.68 -8.01 -7.77
N SER A 112 7.33 -7.98 -8.93
CA SER A 112 7.37 -9.07 -9.90
C SER A 112 8.44 -10.13 -9.58
N TRP A 113 9.32 -9.87 -8.59
CA TRP A 113 10.35 -10.83 -8.27
C TRP A 113 9.79 -12.05 -7.56
N ARG A 114 10.27 -13.22 -8.02
CA ARG A 114 9.98 -14.52 -7.43
C ARG A 114 11.28 -15.27 -7.26
N GLU A 115 11.53 -15.78 -6.06
CA GLU A 115 12.67 -16.63 -5.77
C GLU A 115 12.56 -17.97 -6.53
N LYS A 116 13.70 -18.56 -6.87
CA LYS A 116 13.80 -19.88 -7.52
C LYS A 116 13.57 -21.02 -6.52
N ASP A 117 14.02 -20.81 -5.29
CA ASP A 117 13.95 -21.78 -4.21
C ASP A 117 14.02 -21.09 -2.84
N GLN A 118 13.75 -21.88 -1.78
CA GLN A 118 13.78 -21.39 -0.41
C GLN A 118 15.16 -20.83 -0.01
N ALA A 119 16.25 -21.38 -0.53
CA ALA A 119 17.60 -20.92 -0.17
C ALA A 119 17.88 -19.52 -0.77
N GLU A 120 17.34 -19.20 -1.95
CA GLU A 120 17.41 -17.85 -2.50
C GLU A 120 16.57 -16.87 -1.68
N PHE A 121 15.36 -17.27 -1.27
CA PHE A 121 14.54 -16.47 -0.38
C PHE A 121 15.27 -16.14 0.92
N GLU A 122 15.84 -17.15 1.62
CA GLU A 122 16.53 -16.93 2.90
C GLU A 122 17.74 -15.99 2.75
N ARG A 123 18.54 -16.14 1.69
CA ARG A 123 19.66 -15.21 1.41
C ARG A 123 19.16 -13.78 1.20
N THR A 124 18.06 -13.60 0.44
CA THR A 124 17.47 -12.29 0.21
C THR A 124 16.91 -11.73 1.52
N PHE A 125 16.21 -12.54 2.30
CA PHE A 125 15.68 -12.17 3.60
C PHE A 125 16.76 -11.66 4.54
N GLU A 126 17.87 -12.41 4.69
CA GLU A 126 19.01 -12.00 5.52
C GLU A 126 19.64 -10.68 5.05
N ALA A 127 19.68 -10.45 3.73
CA ALA A 127 20.24 -9.23 3.15
C ALA A 127 19.36 -8.00 3.37
N VAL A 128 18.03 -8.12 3.32
CA VAL A 128 17.13 -6.97 3.41
C VAL A 128 16.91 -6.49 4.85
N VAL A 129 17.05 -7.36 5.86
CA VAL A 129 16.83 -7.01 7.27
C VAL A 129 17.69 -5.83 7.74
N PRO A 130 19.03 -5.80 7.54
CA PRO A 130 19.86 -4.67 7.95
C PRO A 130 19.51 -3.38 7.20
N ILE A 131 19.07 -3.46 5.94
CA ILE A 131 18.65 -2.30 5.16
C ILE A 131 17.36 -1.71 5.73
N CYS A 132 16.37 -2.56 6.03
CA CYS A 132 15.14 -2.14 6.70
C CYS A 132 15.44 -1.45 8.04
N ARG A 133 16.39 -1.96 8.83
CA ARG A 133 16.82 -1.31 10.08
C ARG A 133 17.44 0.06 9.84
N GLU A 134 18.28 0.21 8.82
CA GLU A 134 18.89 1.50 8.48
C GLU A 134 17.82 2.53 8.14
N ILE A 135 16.87 2.16 7.25
CA ILE A 135 15.76 3.04 6.84
C ILE A 135 14.86 3.40 8.02
N ALA A 136 14.49 2.41 8.86
CA ALA A 136 13.64 2.64 10.02
C ALA A 136 14.34 3.53 11.08
N ASN A 137 15.64 3.36 11.31
CA ASN A 137 16.40 4.22 12.21
C ASN A 137 16.48 5.65 11.70
N TYR A 138 16.70 5.85 10.39
CA TYR A 138 16.66 7.18 9.80
C TYR A 138 15.26 7.80 9.92
N ALA A 139 14.21 7.06 9.59
CA ALA A 139 12.82 7.50 9.71
C ALA A 139 12.45 7.91 11.15
N ALA A 140 12.99 7.20 12.16
CA ALA A 140 12.79 7.55 13.57
C ALA A 140 13.29 8.96 13.90
N THR A 141 14.40 9.43 13.27
CA THR A 141 14.92 10.79 13.45
C THR A 141 13.96 11.87 12.94
N LEU A 142 13.07 11.50 12.02
CA LEU A 142 12.02 12.34 11.43
C LEU A 142 10.66 12.14 12.12
N GLY A 143 10.57 11.25 13.12
CA GLY A 143 9.33 10.88 13.78
C GLY A 143 8.37 10.09 12.91
N ILE A 144 8.92 9.30 11.96
CA ILE A 144 8.16 8.50 11.00
C ILE A 144 8.27 7.01 11.35
N THR A 145 7.15 6.30 11.27
CA THR A 145 7.08 4.85 11.31
C THR A 145 7.12 4.31 9.87
N THR A 146 8.05 3.41 9.59
CA THR A 146 8.14 2.71 8.31
C THR A 146 7.35 1.41 8.33
N SER A 147 6.96 0.94 7.16
CA SER A 147 6.30 -0.36 7.00
C SER A 147 6.70 -1.04 5.69
N VAL A 148 6.74 -2.38 5.73
CA VAL A 148 6.72 -3.21 4.53
C VAL A 148 5.28 -3.55 4.20
N GLU A 149 4.92 -3.58 2.92
CA GLU A 149 3.62 -4.12 2.50
C GLU A 149 3.76 -5.59 2.13
N ASN A 150 2.73 -6.39 2.43
CA ASN A 150 2.55 -7.68 1.81
C ASN A 150 2.20 -7.47 0.33
N HIS A 151 3.23 -7.45 -0.53
CA HIS A 151 3.13 -7.03 -1.93
C HIS A 151 3.94 -7.92 -2.86
N GLY A 152 3.41 -8.16 -4.06
CA GLY A 152 4.10 -8.90 -5.13
C GLY A 152 4.12 -10.42 -4.94
N MET A 153 5.12 -11.07 -5.54
CA MET A 153 5.17 -12.52 -5.71
C MET A 153 6.07 -13.25 -4.70
N SER A 154 6.74 -12.52 -3.81
CA SER A 154 7.70 -13.09 -2.86
C SER A 154 7.47 -12.64 -1.42
N MET A 155 7.76 -11.39 -1.07
CA MET A 155 7.62 -10.86 0.30
C MET A 155 6.17 -10.46 0.58
N ASN A 156 5.25 -11.38 0.44
CA ASN A 156 3.82 -11.09 0.45
C ASN A 156 3.04 -11.94 1.48
N ASN A 157 3.32 -13.24 1.65
CA ASN A 157 2.51 -14.04 2.56
C ASN A 157 2.66 -13.62 4.03
N SER A 158 1.65 -13.95 4.84
CA SER A 158 1.54 -13.50 6.23
C SER A 158 2.72 -13.91 7.10
N GLU A 159 3.31 -15.08 6.87
CA GLU A 159 4.49 -15.55 7.62
C GLU A 159 5.74 -14.72 7.28
N ARG A 160 5.99 -14.45 5.98
CA ARG A 160 7.20 -13.74 5.55
C ARG A 160 7.24 -12.29 6.01
N VAL A 161 6.11 -11.54 5.90
CA VAL A 161 6.08 -10.14 6.35
C VAL A 161 6.16 -10.03 7.87
N ARG A 162 5.55 -10.96 8.61
CA ARG A 162 5.69 -10.99 10.08
C ARG A 162 7.14 -11.30 10.50
N ARG A 163 7.75 -12.32 9.89
CA ARG A 163 9.19 -12.64 10.13
C ARG A 163 10.08 -11.42 9.87
N LEU A 164 9.79 -10.64 8.82
CA LEU A 164 10.59 -9.46 8.52
C LEU A 164 10.46 -8.41 9.63
N VAL A 165 9.24 -8.12 10.09
CA VAL A 165 9.04 -7.18 11.21
C VAL A 165 9.72 -7.67 12.47
N GLU A 166 9.59 -8.94 12.81
CA GLU A 166 10.24 -9.56 13.99
C GLU A 166 11.76 -9.55 13.88
N ALA A 167 12.31 -9.81 12.69
CA ALA A 167 13.77 -9.80 12.47
C ALA A 167 14.35 -8.37 12.47
N VAL A 168 13.62 -7.37 11.98
CA VAL A 168 14.03 -5.96 12.07
C VAL A 168 14.02 -5.49 13.53
N ASP A 169 13.06 -5.92 14.34
CA ASP A 169 12.98 -5.68 15.78
C ASP A 169 13.12 -4.20 16.18
N LEU A 170 12.32 -3.34 15.51
CA LEU A 170 12.23 -1.92 15.82
C LEU A 170 10.76 -1.50 15.98
N PRO A 171 10.42 -0.68 16.99
CA PRO A 171 9.03 -0.31 17.28
C PRO A 171 8.38 0.50 16.17
N ASN A 172 9.18 1.19 15.34
CA ASN A 172 8.75 1.98 14.20
C ASN A 172 8.96 1.27 12.85
N PHE A 173 9.03 -0.07 12.83
CA PHE A 173 8.96 -0.87 11.61
C PHE A 173 7.77 -1.82 11.68
N ARG A 174 6.80 -1.65 10.80
CA ARG A 174 5.48 -2.28 10.87
C ARG A 174 5.09 -2.91 9.53
N VAL A 175 3.82 -3.26 9.37
CA VAL A 175 3.23 -3.74 8.11
C VAL A 175 2.20 -2.73 7.60
N THR A 176 2.23 -2.41 6.31
CA THR A 176 1.06 -1.97 5.57
C THR A 176 0.34 -3.23 5.10
N LEU A 177 -0.80 -3.50 5.69
CA LEU A 177 -1.58 -4.71 5.44
C LEU A 177 -2.55 -4.49 4.30
N ASP A 178 -2.24 -4.99 3.11
CA ASP A 178 -3.19 -5.08 2.00
C ASP A 178 -3.93 -6.43 2.07
N ILE A 179 -5.26 -6.37 2.20
CA ILE A 179 -6.06 -7.58 2.38
C ILE A 179 -6.21 -8.39 1.10
N GLY A 180 -6.04 -7.78 -0.07
CA GLY A 180 -6.18 -8.42 -1.38
C GLY A 180 -4.89 -9.06 -1.88
N ASN A 181 -3.75 -8.43 -1.62
CA ASN A 181 -2.46 -8.85 -2.18
C ASN A 181 -2.03 -10.27 -1.80
N PHE A 182 -2.53 -10.84 -0.71
CA PHE A 182 -2.28 -12.25 -0.36
C PHE A 182 -2.66 -13.21 -1.48
N LEU A 183 -3.64 -12.84 -2.32
CA LEU A 183 -4.02 -13.67 -3.47
C LEU A 183 -2.90 -13.83 -4.50
N CYS A 184 -1.99 -12.88 -4.63
CA CYS A 184 -0.84 -12.99 -5.54
C CYS A 184 0.04 -14.22 -5.23
N VAL A 185 0.09 -14.61 -3.96
CA VAL A 185 0.83 -15.79 -3.47
C VAL A 185 -0.09 -16.93 -3.03
N ASP A 186 -1.35 -16.90 -3.48
CA ASP A 186 -2.37 -17.91 -3.23
C ASP A 186 -2.68 -18.16 -1.74
N GLU A 187 -2.36 -17.22 -0.86
CA GLU A 187 -2.79 -17.25 0.53
C GLU A 187 -4.18 -16.63 0.67
N MET A 188 -5.06 -17.32 1.38
CA MET A 188 -6.43 -16.83 1.58
C MET A 188 -6.48 -15.69 2.60
N PRO A 189 -7.02 -14.51 2.25
CA PRO A 189 -7.07 -13.36 3.14
C PRO A 189 -7.73 -13.62 4.50
N GLN A 190 -8.75 -14.49 4.57
CA GLN A 190 -9.40 -14.83 5.84
C GLN A 190 -8.44 -15.49 6.84
N SER A 191 -7.40 -16.18 6.36
CA SER A 191 -6.37 -16.79 7.18
C SER A 191 -5.23 -15.82 7.47
N ALA A 192 -4.82 -15.03 6.47
CA ALA A 192 -3.66 -14.15 6.54
C ALA A 192 -3.93 -12.88 7.36
N VAL A 193 -5.08 -12.23 7.17
CA VAL A 193 -5.41 -10.95 7.80
C VAL A 193 -5.36 -11.02 9.33
N PRO A 194 -6.01 -11.97 10.02
CA PRO A 194 -5.94 -12.05 11.49
C PRO A 194 -4.53 -12.22 12.04
N GLN A 195 -3.65 -12.90 11.28
CA GLN A 195 -2.27 -13.15 11.67
C GLN A 195 -1.36 -11.92 11.50
N THR A 196 -1.66 -11.08 10.49
CA THR A 196 -0.81 -9.94 10.13
C THR A 196 -1.28 -8.64 10.79
N LEU A 197 -2.57 -8.53 11.08
CA LEU A 197 -3.19 -7.32 11.65
C LEU A 197 -2.55 -6.80 12.95
N PRO A 198 -2.03 -7.62 13.88
CA PRO A 198 -1.31 -7.13 15.06
C PRO A 198 -0.03 -6.35 14.74
N TYR A 199 0.53 -6.54 13.56
CA TYR A 199 1.73 -5.87 13.07
C TYR A 199 1.41 -4.64 12.21
N ALA A 200 0.15 -4.43 11.84
CA ALA A 200 -0.24 -3.39 10.89
C ALA A 200 -0.13 -1.97 11.48
N SER A 201 0.32 -1.02 10.66
CA SER A 201 0.21 0.43 10.88
C SER A 201 -0.82 1.07 9.95
N VAL A 202 -1.06 0.47 8.77
CA VAL A 202 -2.03 0.88 7.76
C VAL A 202 -2.73 -0.37 7.23
N VAL A 203 -3.99 -0.26 6.82
CA VAL A 203 -4.73 -1.31 6.11
C VAL A 203 -5.20 -0.79 4.77
N HIS A 204 -4.90 -1.53 3.70
CA HIS A 204 -5.47 -1.31 2.38
C HIS A 204 -6.65 -2.27 2.14
N LEU A 205 -7.76 -1.71 1.71
CA LEU A 205 -8.91 -2.46 1.21
C LEU A 205 -8.79 -2.56 -0.31
N LYS A 206 -8.37 -3.71 -0.77
CA LYS A 206 -8.24 -4.09 -2.18
C LYS A 206 -9.08 -5.32 -2.42
N ASP A 207 -9.73 -5.40 -3.57
CA ASP A 207 -10.58 -6.53 -3.95
C ASP A 207 -10.16 -7.07 -5.32
N PHE A 208 -10.41 -8.35 -5.56
CA PHE A 208 -10.04 -9.03 -6.80
C PHE A 208 -11.16 -9.96 -7.28
N TYR A 209 -11.31 -10.05 -8.60
CA TYR A 209 -11.93 -11.21 -9.25
C TYR A 209 -10.92 -12.35 -9.36
N ILE A 210 -11.35 -13.59 -9.14
CA ILE A 210 -10.53 -14.80 -9.19
C ILE A 210 -11.06 -15.73 -10.27
N ARG A 211 -10.19 -16.25 -11.14
CA ARG A 211 -10.55 -17.23 -12.19
C ARG A 211 -9.50 -18.33 -12.25
N GLU A 212 -9.92 -19.54 -12.62
CA GLU A 212 -9.01 -20.68 -12.82
C GLU A 212 -8.16 -20.50 -14.08
N PHE A 213 -8.69 -19.84 -15.10
CA PHE A 213 -8.02 -19.59 -16.36
C PHE A 213 -8.04 -18.11 -16.68
N SER A 214 -6.97 -17.60 -17.33
CA SER A 214 -6.91 -16.20 -17.73
C SER A 214 -8.01 -15.87 -18.76
N PRO A 215 -8.92 -14.94 -18.46
CA PRO A 215 -9.91 -14.47 -19.41
C PRO A 215 -9.34 -13.55 -20.50
N GLY A 216 -8.08 -13.10 -20.37
CA GLY A 216 -7.44 -12.22 -21.35
C GLY A 216 -6.57 -11.14 -20.75
N GLU A 217 -6.50 -10.01 -21.45
CA GLU A 217 -5.65 -8.86 -21.09
C GLU A 217 -6.04 -8.24 -19.75
N GLY A 218 -5.04 -7.74 -19.02
CA GLY A 218 -5.21 -7.08 -17.71
C GLY A 218 -5.22 -8.03 -16.50
N TRP A 219 -5.32 -9.35 -16.72
CA TRP A 219 -5.30 -10.33 -15.64
C TRP A 219 -3.86 -10.65 -15.20
N LEU A 220 -3.65 -10.67 -13.90
CA LEU A 220 -2.39 -11.11 -13.28
C LEU A 220 -2.44 -12.63 -13.05
N THR A 221 -1.28 -13.28 -13.16
CA THR A 221 -1.13 -14.70 -12.81
C THR A 221 -0.53 -14.82 -11.42
N THR A 222 -1.17 -15.57 -10.53
CA THR A 222 -0.69 -15.84 -9.17
C THR A 222 0.46 -16.86 -9.16
N VAL A 223 1.05 -17.08 -7.99
CA VAL A 223 2.15 -18.05 -7.82
C VAL A 223 1.72 -19.48 -8.16
N ALA A 224 0.46 -19.85 -7.94
CA ALA A 224 -0.12 -21.17 -8.29
C ALA A 224 -0.93 -21.15 -9.60
N ASP A 225 -0.61 -20.24 -10.52
CA ASP A 225 -1.18 -20.15 -11.88
C ASP A 225 -2.70 -19.87 -11.94
N ARG A 226 -3.29 -19.31 -10.89
CA ARG A 226 -4.64 -18.75 -10.97
C ARG A 226 -4.58 -17.35 -11.60
N SER A 227 -5.71 -16.87 -12.07
CA SER A 227 -5.82 -15.52 -12.64
C SER A 227 -6.63 -14.61 -11.72
N ILE A 228 -6.09 -13.43 -11.43
CA ILE A 228 -6.75 -12.40 -10.65
C ILE A 228 -6.78 -11.07 -11.40
N LEU A 229 -7.83 -10.29 -11.19
CA LEU A 229 -7.98 -8.95 -11.73
C LEU A 229 -8.51 -8.04 -10.62
N GLY A 230 -7.90 -6.86 -10.46
CA GLY A 230 -8.39 -5.86 -9.52
C GLY A 230 -9.86 -5.54 -9.72
N ALA A 231 -10.60 -5.43 -8.63
CA ALA A 231 -12.04 -5.19 -8.61
C ALA A 231 -12.37 -3.97 -7.74
N ILE A 232 -13.50 -3.34 -8.02
CA ILE A 232 -14.09 -2.35 -7.10
C ILE A 232 -14.36 -3.04 -5.77
N VAL A 233 -13.90 -2.46 -4.67
CA VAL A 233 -14.09 -3.02 -3.31
C VAL A 233 -15.55 -3.36 -3.06
N GLY A 234 -15.80 -4.62 -2.74
CA GLY A 234 -17.15 -5.19 -2.53
C GLY A 234 -17.81 -5.76 -3.79
N PHE A 235 -17.16 -5.71 -4.96
CA PHE A 235 -17.64 -6.31 -6.20
C PHE A 235 -16.85 -7.57 -6.57
N GLY A 236 -15.65 -7.74 -6.01
CA GLY A 236 -14.78 -8.88 -6.23
C GLY A 236 -15.23 -10.16 -5.52
N ASP A 237 -14.36 -11.13 -5.54
CA ASP A 237 -14.62 -12.47 -4.99
C ASP A 237 -14.11 -12.60 -3.54
N LEU A 238 -13.45 -11.56 -2.97
CA LEU A 238 -13.03 -11.57 -1.58
C LEU A 238 -14.24 -11.42 -0.64
N PRO A 239 -14.27 -12.13 0.51
CA PRO A 239 -15.34 -12.00 1.49
C PRO A 239 -15.19 -10.70 2.29
N MET A 240 -15.32 -9.56 1.61
CA MET A 240 -15.04 -8.23 2.10
C MET A 240 -15.74 -7.93 3.43
N ARG A 241 -16.99 -8.38 3.57
CA ARG A 241 -17.77 -8.22 4.81
C ARG A 241 -17.11 -8.89 6.01
N SER A 242 -16.62 -10.11 5.85
CA SER A 242 -15.91 -10.86 6.90
C SER A 242 -14.56 -10.22 7.21
N LEU A 243 -13.82 -9.77 6.20
CA LEU A 243 -12.52 -9.14 6.37
C LEU A 243 -12.65 -7.80 7.12
N ILE A 244 -13.59 -6.96 6.74
CA ILE A 244 -13.87 -5.69 7.43
C ILE A 244 -14.34 -5.93 8.87
N SER A 245 -15.20 -6.94 9.12
CA SER A 245 -15.59 -7.33 10.48
C SER A 245 -14.39 -7.77 11.32
N THR A 246 -13.47 -8.55 10.76
CA THR A 246 -12.22 -8.95 11.44
C THR A 246 -11.36 -7.73 11.81
N ILE A 247 -11.19 -6.78 10.89
CA ILE A 247 -10.43 -5.55 11.14
C ILE A 247 -11.10 -4.72 12.24
N LYS A 248 -12.42 -4.53 12.17
CA LYS A 248 -13.19 -3.75 13.14
C LYS A 248 -13.14 -4.37 14.55
N SER A 249 -13.37 -5.68 14.64
CA SER A 249 -13.38 -6.42 15.91
C SER A 249 -12.01 -6.51 16.58
N SER A 250 -10.91 -6.36 15.82
CA SER A 250 -9.55 -6.35 16.37
C SER A 250 -9.21 -5.10 17.17
N GLY A 251 -10.01 -4.03 17.05
CA GLY A 251 -9.70 -2.74 17.63
C GLY A 251 -8.62 -1.96 16.87
N PHE A 252 -8.29 -2.34 15.64
CA PHE A 252 -7.35 -1.59 14.80
C PHE A 252 -7.80 -0.12 14.67
N ASN A 253 -6.89 0.81 14.94
CA ASN A 253 -7.17 2.24 14.97
C ASN A 253 -6.30 3.09 14.02
N GLY A 254 -5.46 2.44 13.23
CA GLY A 254 -4.68 3.09 12.17
C GLY A 254 -5.55 3.47 10.95
N PRO A 255 -4.95 4.15 9.94
CA PRO A 255 -5.64 4.46 8.69
C PRO A 255 -6.09 3.19 7.95
N ILE A 256 -7.27 3.28 7.33
CA ILE A 256 -7.78 2.28 6.39
C ILE A 256 -8.07 3.01 5.09
N SER A 257 -7.49 2.58 3.97
CA SER A 257 -7.64 3.24 2.67
C SER A 257 -8.11 2.26 1.60
N ILE A 258 -8.91 2.76 0.67
CA ILE A 258 -9.18 2.06 -0.59
C ILE A 258 -7.92 2.09 -1.45
N GLU A 259 -7.55 0.95 -2.00
CA GLU A 259 -6.56 0.84 -3.06
C GLU A 259 -7.17 0.09 -4.26
N PHE A 260 -7.58 0.86 -5.28
CA PHE A 260 -8.23 0.34 -6.48
C PHE A 260 -7.22 0.19 -7.63
N GLU A 261 -7.24 -0.96 -8.30
CA GLU A 261 -6.41 -1.24 -9.47
C GLU A 261 -7.16 -2.05 -10.57
N GLY A 262 -8.47 -1.85 -10.69
CA GLY A 262 -9.30 -2.49 -11.71
C GLY A 262 -9.17 -1.85 -13.10
N LEU A 263 -9.90 -2.41 -14.08
CA LEU A 263 -9.93 -1.89 -15.45
C LEU A 263 -10.93 -0.73 -15.63
N GLU A 264 -11.81 -0.53 -14.68
CA GLU A 264 -12.79 0.54 -14.70
C GLU A 264 -12.12 1.92 -14.58
N ASP A 265 -12.87 2.97 -14.88
CA ASP A 265 -12.39 4.34 -14.63
C ASP A 265 -11.98 4.51 -13.15
N SER A 266 -10.81 5.07 -12.94
CA SER A 266 -10.18 5.19 -11.62
C SER A 266 -11.03 5.94 -10.61
N LEU A 267 -11.68 7.04 -11.03
CA LEU A 267 -12.49 7.87 -10.15
C LEU A 267 -13.80 7.16 -9.79
N VAL A 268 -14.38 6.47 -10.77
CA VAL A 268 -15.59 5.65 -10.57
C VAL A 268 -15.29 4.50 -9.64
N GLY A 269 -14.19 3.76 -9.91
CA GLY A 269 -13.79 2.61 -9.11
C GLY A 269 -13.49 2.96 -7.67
N ALA A 270 -12.69 4.01 -7.44
CA ALA A 270 -12.37 4.50 -6.10
C ALA A 270 -13.63 5.01 -5.36
N GLY A 271 -14.50 5.76 -6.04
CA GLY A 271 -15.71 6.31 -5.43
C GLY A 271 -16.72 5.26 -5.02
N ILE A 272 -17.01 4.28 -5.89
CA ILE A 272 -17.91 3.17 -5.55
C ILE A 272 -17.29 2.29 -4.46
N GLY A 273 -15.98 1.99 -4.56
CA GLY A 273 -15.26 1.19 -3.56
C GLY A 273 -15.30 1.85 -2.18
N LEU A 274 -15.08 3.16 -2.11
CA LEU A 274 -15.18 3.92 -0.86
C LEU A 274 -16.58 3.84 -0.25
N ALA A 275 -17.62 4.08 -1.04
CA ALA A 275 -19.01 4.00 -0.57
C ALA A 275 -19.39 2.59 -0.08
N ASN A 276 -18.96 1.54 -0.82
CA ASN A 276 -19.17 0.16 -0.42
C ASN A 276 -18.46 -0.18 0.90
N ALA A 277 -17.19 0.20 1.04
CA ALA A 277 -16.41 -0.07 2.25
C ALA A 277 -17.02 0.63 3.48
N GLN A 278 -17.44 1.88 3.35
CA GLN A 278 -18.10 2.63 4.42
C GLN A 278 -19.42 1.98 4.82
N ARG A 279 -20.25 1.63 3.84
CA ARG A 279 -21.51 0.91 4.10
C ARG A 279 -21.28 -0.42 4.82
N ILE A 280 -20.32 -1.23 4.34
CA ILE A 280 -19.99 -2.51 4.97
C ILE A 280 -19.47 -2.29 6.39
N TRP A 281 -18.61 -1.29 6.60
CA TRP A 281 -18.10 -0.94 7.94
C TRP A 281 -19.22 -0.61 8.94
N ASP A 282 -20.24 0.12 8.49
CA ASP A 282 -21.37 0.52 9.34
C ASP A 282 -22.32 -0.66 9.63
N GLU A 283 -22.41 -1.62 8.71
CA GLU A 283 -23.29 -2.79 8.81
C GLU A 283 -22.68 -3.97 9.58
N VAL A 284 -21.35 -4.08 9.72
CA VAL A 284 -20.72 -5.18 10.47
C VAL A 284 -20.52 -4.82 11.93
N GLU A 285 -20.48 -5.86 12.80
CA GLU A 285 -20.22 -5.73 14.23
C GLU A 285 -18.73 -5.70 14.55
#